data_98e15922aee78f61d685fe25d769a847
#
_entry.id   98e15922aee78f61d685fe25d769a847
#
_cell.length_a   1.000
_cell.length_b   1.000
_cell.length_c   1.000
_cell.angle_alpha   90.00
_cell.angle_beta   90.00
_cell.angle_gamma   90.00
#
_symmetry.space_group_name_H-M   'P 1'
#
loop_
_entity.id
_entity.type
_entity.pdbx_description
1 polymer ?
#
loop_
_entity_poly.entity_id
_entity_poly.type
_entity_poly.pdbx_seq_one_letter_code
_entity_poly.pdbx_strand_id
1 'polypeptide(L)'
;METPEIAARAASAGAPLTGLLVSRAPHPVVWTVLYLPFGALGGFVSVALTFLATQHGLSISEGALLNGAQLLTQWLKWIWAPLVDITLSRRKWYVISTGLSAVGVLAMSAVPLGPGTLGILLVVIALASLINSVVGMSVEAIMAGTTPPDQIGRVSAWFQAGNLGGTGLGGGLGLLLLEKLPKPWMSGAIMGALFMLCCLALRFTPDVAAQAKLAGKLAAVKRVTRDLRAMLKTKSGLLAAVLCVLPVGTGAAQGTLTQAKVAAFWGAGANQVALMQGLFAGLITAGGCFAGGYLCQRLHPRVAYSGIGLALAAVAVLMGVCPSTVSMYVVWSLVYAFAVGLAYAAFTALVLASIGKGSAATKYNVFASLANFPLWWLGLLLGAAADKWGARAMLLTEATFGVAGVIVFAYSIRLVGRSKLAA
;
A
#
# COMPACT_ATOMS: atom_id res chain seq x y z
N MET A 1 7.06 53.47 1.06
CA MET A 1 8.17 53.52 2.05
C MET A 1 7.60 53.26 3.43
N GLU A 2 7.16 52.01 3.71
CA GLU A 2 6.55 51.60 5.03
C GLU A 2 6.78 50.10 5.30
N THR A 3 8.00 49.60 5.09
CA THR A 3 8.26 48.16 5.22
C THR A 3 9.17 47.71 6.39
N PRO A 4 9.87 48.55 7.16
CA PRO A 4 10.68 48.06 8.29
C PRO A 4 9.92 47.99 9.64
N GLU A 5 8.93 48.83 9.87
CA GLU A 5 8.24 48.90 11.19
C GLU A 5 7.25 47.73 11.40
N ILE A 6 6.61 47.22 10.37
CA ILE A 6 5.71 46.09 10.46
C ILE A 6 6.45 44.79 10.80
N ALA A 7 7.66 44.60 10.24
CA ALA A 7 8.51 43.46 10.55
C ALA A 7 9.04 43.48 12.00
N ALA A 8 9.37 44.64 12.53
CA ALA A 8 9.85 44.80 13.91
C ALA A 8 8.74 44.56 14.95
N ARG A 9 7.50 44.95 14.68
CA ARG A 9 6.33 44.71 15.57
C ARG A 9 5.93 43.22 15.58
N ALA A 10 6.09 42.49 14.47
CA ALA A 10 5.82 41.05 14.43
C ALA A 10 6.84 40.23 15.24
N ALA A 11 8.09 40.69 15.30
CA ALA A 11 9.13 40.01 16.07
C ALA A 11 8.96 40.15 17.60
N SER A 12 8.36 41.24 18.06
CA SER A 12 8.12 41.49 19.49
C SER A 12 6.89 40.81 20.09
N ALA A 13 6.01 40.26 19.24
CA ALA A 13 4.73 39.67 19.68
C ALA A 13 4.79 38.13 19.83
N GLY A 14 5.95 37.49 19.66
CA GLY A 14 6.05 36.02 19.82
C GLY A 14 5.18 35.22 18.84
N ALA A 15 4.65 35.84 17.79
CA ALA A 15 3.88 35.16 16.77
C ALA A 15 4.79 34.25 15.95
N PRO A 16 4.46 32.99 15.72
CA PRO A 16 5.27 32.10 14.90
C PRO A 16 5.42 32.71 13.50
N LEU A 17 6.66 32.85 13.01
CA LEU A 17 7.03 33.30 11.66
C LEU A 17 6.53 32.37 10.53
N THR A 18 5.40 31.74 10.70
CA THR A 18 4.73 30.87 9.73
C THR A 18 3.93 31.61 8.66
N GLY A 19 3.94 32.95 8.69
CA GLY A 19 3.06 33.80 7.86
C GLY A 19 3.65 34.32 6.53
N LEU A 20 4.91 34.09 6.18
CA LEU A 20 5.56 34.84 5.08
C LEU A 20 6.01 34.08 3.85
N LEU A 21 5.75 32.77 3.75
CA LEU A 21 5.88 32.01 2.49
C LEU A 21 4.70 31.06 2.34
N VAL A 22 3.51 31.59 2.09
CA VAL A 22 2.40 30.82 1.53
C VAL A 22 2.73 30.58 0.06
N SER A 23 3.67 29.67 -0.22
CA SER A 23 3.69 29.04 -1.52
C SER A 23 2.36 28.31 -1.64
N ARG A 24 1.57 28.60 -2.67
CA ARG A 24 0.29 27.93 -2.94
C ARG A 24 0.48 26.43 -2.75
N ALA A 25 -0.33 25.82 -1.90
CA ALA A 25 -0.31 24.39 -1.70
C ALA A 25 -0.39 23.67 -3.07
N PRO A 26 0.43 22.65 -3.32
CA PRO A 26 0.42 21.96 -4.62
C PRO A 26 -0.96 21.45 -4.96
N HIS A 27 -1.33 21.49 -6.24
CA HIS A 27 -2.59 20.89 -6.67
C HIS A 27 -2.58 19.40 -6.32
N PRO A 28 -3.64 18.85 -5.73
CA PRO A 28 -3.67 17.46 -5.25
C PRO A 28 -3.28 16.39 -6.27
N VAL A 29 -3.52 16.62 -7.58
CA VAL A 29 -3.12 15.71 -8.66
C VAL A 29 -1.59 15.45 -8.69
N VAL A 30 -0.78 16.38 -8.18
CA VAL A 30 0.67 16.20 -8.07
C VAL A 30 1.02 14.98 -7.23
N TRP A 31 0.27 14.74 -6.17
CA TRP A 31 0.47 13.58 -5.29
C TRP A 31 0.12 12.27 -5.98
N THR A 32 -0.93 12.26 -6.83
CA THR A 32 -1.25 11.12 -7.69
C THR A 32 -0.07 10.78 -8.59
N VAL A 33 0.44 11.76 -9.36
CA VAL A 33 1.54 11.54 -10.31
C VAL A 33 2.81 11.08 -9.59
N LEU A 34 3.17 11.71 -8.47
CA LEU A 34 4.36 11.34 -7.71
C LEU A 34 4.26 9.95 -7.07
N TYR A 35 3.05 9.46 -6.78
CA TYR A 35 2.87 8.16 -6.15
C TYR A 35 2.64 7.01 -7.16
N LEU A 36 2.37 7.33 -8.42
CA LEU A 36 2.21 6.34 -9.49
C LEU A 36 3.35 5.31 -9.56
N PRO A 37 4.66 5.70 -9.54
CA PRO A 37 5.76 4.72 -9.62
C PRO A 37 5.71 3.70 -8.49
N PHE A 38 5.33 4.13 -7.26
CA PHE A 38 5.21 3.24 -6.11
C PHE A 38 4.16 2.15 -6.34
N GLY A 39 2.94 2.55 -6.73
CA GLY A 39 1.87 1.62 -7.04
C GLY A 39 2.18 0.75 -8.27
N ALA A 40 2.73 1.36 -9.33
CA ALA A 40 2.96 0.66 -10.59
C ALA A 40 4.01 -0.46 -10.49
N LEU A 41 5.09 -0.28 -9.72
CA LEU A 41 6.02 -1.37 -9.45
C LEU A 41 5.31 -2.49 -8.67
N GLY A 42 4.48 -2.12 -7.69
CA GLY A 42 3.67 -3.07 -6.93
C GLY A 42 2.75 -3.91 -7.81
N GLY A 43 2.01 -3.25 -8.71
CA GLY A 43 1.13 -3.93 -9.66
C GLY A 43 1.89 -4.77 -10.68
N PHE A 44 3.03 -4.31 -11.16
CA PHE A 44 3.89 -5.06 -12.07
C PHE A 44 4.31 -6.40 -11.45
N VAL A 45 4.70 -6.42 -10.17
CA VAL A 45 5.04 -7.66 -9.46
C VAL A 45 3.79 -8.50 -9.21
N SER A 46 2.74 -7.92 -8.60
CA SER A 46 1.58 -8.68 -8.11
C SER A 46 0.63 -9.17 -9.19
N VAL A 47 0.63 -8.56 -10.37
CA VAL A 47 -0.22 -8.96 -11.51
C VAL A 47 0.62 -9.51 -12.65
N ALA A 48 1.49 -8.68 -13.25
CA ALA A 48 2.17 -9.03 -14.48
C ALA A 48 3.17 -10.19 -14.29
N LEU A 49 4.10 -10.05 -13.34
CA LEU A 49 5.12 -11.08 -13.11
C LEU A 49 4.52 -12.37 -12.53
N THR A 50 3.60 -12.28 -11.56
CA THR A 50 3.01 -13.50 -10.98
C THR A 50 2.16 -14.26 -11.99
N PHE A 51 1.44 -13.56 -12.88
CA PHE A 51 0.70 -14.21 -13.97
C PHE A 51 1.65 -14.98 -14.88
N LEU A 52 2.62 -14.28 -15.47
CA LEU A 52 3.54 -14.89 -16.43
C LEU A 52 4.43 -15.96 -15.81
N ALA A 53 4.89 -15.77 -14.57
CA ALA A 53 5.69 -16.76 -13.88
C ALA A 53 4.94 -18.10 -13.73
N THR A 54 3.66 -18.05 -13.33
CA THR A 54 2.83 -19.26 -13.22
C THR A 54 2.43 -19.83 -14.58
N GLN A 55 2.32 -19.01 -15.62
CA GLN A 55 2.15 -19.46 -17.00
C GLN A 55 3.40 -20.20 -17.52
N HIS A 56 4.61 -19.77 -17.12
CA HIS A 56 5.89 -20.37 -17.50
C HIS A 56 6.37 -21.49 -16.56
N GLY A 57 5.48 -22.07 -15.81
CA GLY A 57 5.72 -23.33 -15.10
C GLY A 57 5.92 -23.22 -13.60
N LEU A 58 6.01 -22.03 -13.00
CA LEU A 58 6.02 -21.91 -11.55
C LEU A 58 4.71 -22.42 -10.93
N SER A 59 4.80 -22.95 -9.71
CA SER A 59 3.63 -23.29 -8.89
C SER A 59 2.92 -22.03 -8.42
N ILE A 60 1.71 -22.17 -7.89
CA ILE A 60 0.96 -21.03 -7.34
C ILE A 60 1.64 -20.51 -6.07
N SER A 61 2.19 -21.40 -5.25
CA SER A 61 2.97 -21.02 -4.07
C SER A 61 4.25 -20.25 -4.44
N GLU A 62 4.95 -20.63 -5.49
CA GLU A 62 6.11 -19.88 -6.00
C GLU A 62 5.71 -18.50 -6.54
N GLY A 63 4.58 -18.39 -7.23
CA GLY A 63 3.99 -17.10 -7.61
C GLY A 63 3.63 -16.24 -6.39
N ALA A 64 3.10 -16.86 -5.32
CA ALA A 64 2.82 -16.16 -4.08
C ALA A 64 4.11 -15.68 -3.37
N LEU A 65 5.24 -16.41 -3.50
CA LEU A 65 6.55 -15.96 -3.00
C LEU A 65 7.02 -14.67 -3.69
N LEU A 66 6.77 -14.50 -5.00
CA LEU A 66 7.12 -13.26 -5.71
C LEU A 66 6.40 -12.06 -5.09
N ASN A 67 5.09 -12.19 -4.87
CA ASN A 67 4.32 -11.15 -4.19
C ASN A 67 4.73 -11.00 -2.72
N GLY A 68 5.02 -12.09 -2.05
CA GLY A 68 5.54 -12.12 -0.68
C GLY A 68 6.86 -11.37 -0.51
N ALA A 69 7.79 -11.48 -1.45
CA ALA A 69 9.06 -10.76 -1.43
C ALA A 69 8.86 -9.24 -1.46
N GLN A 70 7.88 -8.76 -2.24
CA GLN A 70 7.48 -7.35 -2.25
C GLN A 70 6.84 -6.94 -0.91
N LEU A 71 5.86 -7.68 -0.43
CA LEU A 71 5.12 -7.37 0.80
C LEU A 71 6.00 -7.40 2.05
N LEU A 72 7.00 -8.29 2.08
CA LEU A 72 7.99 -8.36 3.16
C LEU A 72 8.71 -7.02 3.34
N THR A 73 9.12 -6.38 2.24
CA THR A 73 9.80 -5.08 2.29
C THR A 73 8.86 -3.97 2.77
N GLN A 74 7.58 -4.03 2.43
CA GLN A 74 6.57 -3.07 2.88
C GLN A 74 6.25 -3.25 4.38
N TRP A 75 6.28 -4.47 4.89
CA TRP A 75 6.15 -4.72 6.32
C TRP A 75 7.36 -4.23 7.11
N LEU A 76 8.58 -4.40 6.58
CA LEU A 76 9.82 -4.00 7.26
C LEU A 76 10.22 -2.54 7.02
N LYS A 77 9.50 -1.75 6.22
CA LYS A 77 9.88 -0.39 5.80
C LYS A 77 10.20 0.56 6.98
N TRP A 78 9.65 0.35 8.14
CA TRP A 78 9.91 1.14 9.34
C TRP A 78 11.37 1.07 9.82
N ILE A 79 12.13 0.02 9.44
CA ILE A 79 13.53 -0.18 9.81
C ILE A 79 14.43 0.86 9.16
N TRP A 80 14.21 1.15 7.87
CA TRP A 80 15.04 2.10 7.11
C TRP A 80 14.39 3.49 6.94
N ALA A 81 13.17 3.67 7.39
CA ALA A 81 12.53 4.98 7.36
C ALA A 81 13.38 6.10 8.02
N PRO A 82 14.05 5.88 9.17
CA PRO A 82 14.93 6.89 9.76
C PRO A 82 16.09 7.30 8.85
N LEU A 83 16.64 6.40 8.02
CA LEU A 83 17.72 6.69 7.09
C LEU A 83 17.29 7.74 6.05
N VAL A 84 16.08 7.59 5.51
CA VAL A 84 15.50 8.55 4.57
C VAL A 84 15.31 9.91 5.21
N ASP A 85 14.95 9.93 6.51
CA ASP A 85 14.75 11.18 7.25
C ASP A 85 16.03 11.96 7.52
N ILE A 86 17.17 11.28 7.66
CA ILE A 86 18.37 11.89 8.19
C ILE A 86 19.45 12.20 7.13
N THR A 87 19.35 11.70 5.91
CA THR A 87 20.47 11.80 4.94
C THR A 87 20.25 12.89 3.90
N LEU A 88 19.45 12.64 2.88
CA LEU A 88 19.25 13.54 1.74
C LEU A 88 17.93 14.33 1.85
N SER A 89 17.77 15.39 1.00
CA SER A 89 16.47 16.02 0.86
C SER A 89 15.43 15.05 0.25
N ARG A 90 14.15 15.26 0.58
CA ARG A 90 13.06 14.38 0.13
C ARG A 90 12.98 14.29 -1.38
N ARG A 91 13.21 15.40 -2.08
CA ARG A 91 13.27 15.43 -3.55
C ARG A 91 14.42 14.59 -4.11
N LYS A 92 15.63 14.70 -3.51
CA LYS A 92 16.78 13.89 -3.93
C LYS A 92 16.53 12.40 -3.73
N TRP A 93 15.99 12.01 -2.55
CA TRP A 93 15.59 10.63 -2.30
C TRP A 93 14.56 10.14 -3.31
N TYR A 94 13.54 10.95 -3.63
CA TYR A 94 12.53 10.59 -4.63
C TYR A 94 13.15 10.30 -5.99
N VAL A 95 13.99 11.21 -6.53
CA VAL A 95 14.61 11.05 -7.86
C VAL A 95 15.53 9.83 -7.90
N ILE A 96 16.40 9.65 -6.89
CA ILE A 96 17.33 8.51 -6.83
C ILE A 96 16.56 7.20 -6.72
N SER A 97 15.61 7.10 -5.79
CA SER A 97 14.84 5.88 -5.58
C SER A 97 13.92 5.55 -6.77
N THR A 98 13.35 6.56 -7.44
CA THR A 98 12.57 6.34 -8.67
C THR A 98 13.46 5.84 -9.80
N GLY A 99 14.65 6.41 -9.98
CA GLY A 99 15.62 5.94 -10.97
C GLY A 99 16.08 4.49 -10.71
N LEU A 100 16.40 4.17 -9.46
CA LEU A 100 16.75 2.80 -9.08
C LEU A 100 15.55 1.84 -9.19
N SER A 101 14.31 2.30 -8.94
CA SER A 101 13.10 1.50 -9.17
C SER A 101 12.86 1.25 -10.66
N ALA A 102 13.20 2.23 -11.53
CA ALA A 102 13.16 2.05 -12.99
C ALA A 102 14.19 0.99 -13.45
N VAL A 103 15.40 1.00 -12.90
CA VAL A 103 16.38 -0.08 -13.12
C VAL A 103 15.86 -1.42 -12.58
N GLY A 104 15.20 -1.41 -11.42
CA GLY A 104 14.61 -2.61 -10.82
C GLY A 104 13.53 -3.24 -11.71
N VAL A 105 12.59 -2.46 -12.26
CA VAL A 105 11.54 -2.99 -13.15
C VAL A 105 12.14 -3.49 -14.48
N LEU A 106 13.18 -2.83 -14.99
CA LEU A 106 13.92 -3.30 -16.16
C LEU A 106 14.60 -4.64 -15.87
N ALA A 107 15.29 -4.76 -14.73
CA ALA A 107 15.95 -6.00 -14.31
C ALA A 107 14.95 -7.15 -14.14
N MET A 108 13.80 -6.90 -13.45
CA MET A 108 12.73 -7.91 -13.32
C MET A 108 12.22 -8.41 -14.67
N SER A 109 12.07 -7.51 -15.65
CA SER A 109 11.60 -7.85 -16.99
C SER A 109 12.65 -8.59 -17.83
N ALA A 110 13.94 -8.42 -17.52
CA ALA A 110 15.04 -9.06 -18.24
C ALA A 110 15.35 -10.48 -17.72
N VAL A 111 14.96 -10.80 -16.48
CA VAL A 111 15.14 -12.15 -15.92
C VAL A 111 14.19 -13.13 -16.63
N PRO A 112 14.69 -14.23 -17.21
CA PRO A 112 13.81 -15.26 -17.77
C PRO A 112 12.89 -15.83 -16.70
N LEU A 113 11.61 -16.04 -17.04
CA LEU A 113 10.63 -16.58 -16.10
C LEU A 113 10.65 -18.12 -16.16
N GLY A 114 10.91 -18.75 -15.02
CA GLY A 114 10.92 -20.20 -14.90
C GLY A 114 11.44 -20.67 -13.54
N PRO A 115 11.27 -21.97 -13.22
CA PRO A 115 11.67 -22.51 -11.90
C PRO A 115 13.17 -22.31 -11.60
N GLY A 116 14.05 -22.39 -12.61
CA GLY A 116 15.50 -22.23 -12.44
C GLY A 116 15.95 -20.80 -12.11
N THR A 117 15.11 -19.79 -12.31
CA THR A 117 15.42 -18.37 -12.10
C THR A 117 14.67 -17.75 -10.93
N LEU A 118 13.83 -18.51 -10.23
CA LEU A 118 13.01 -18.04 -9.12
C LEU A 118 13.83 -17.30 -8.06
N GLY A 119 14.97 -17.86 -7.63
CA GLY A 119 15.82 -17.24 -6.61
C GLY A 119 16.35 -15.86 -7.02
N ILE A 120 16.80 -15.71 -8.27
CA ILE A 120 17.26 -14.44 -8.83
C ILE A 120 16.10 -13.44 -8.85
N LEU A 121 14.94 -13.88 -9.33
CA LEU A 121 13.75 -13.02 -9.43
C LEU A 121 13.29 -12.54 -8.05
N LEU A 122 13.29 -13.41 -7.02
CA LEU A 122 12.96 -13.03 -5.64
C LEU A 122 13.91 -11.94 -5.10
N VAL A 123 15.21 -12.08 -5.33
CA VAL A 123 16.20 -11.08 -4.90
C VAL A 123 16.00 -9.76 -5.62
N VAL A 124 15.80 -9.78 -6.95
CA VAL A 124 15.58 -8.56 -7.74
C VAL A 124 14.29 -7.85 -7.31
N ILE A 125 13.19 -8.60 -7.09
CA ILE A 125 11.94 -8.06 -6.58
C ILE A 125 12.12 -7.44 -5.19
N ALA A 126 12.78 -8.14 -4.27
CA ALA A 126 12.99 -7.65 -2.91
C ALA A 126 13.80 -6.35 -2.91
N LEU A 127 14.91 -6.29 -3.67
CA LEU A 127 15.76 -5.10 -3.78
C LEU A 127 15.00 -3.93 -4.43
N ALA A 128 14.31 -4.16 -5.54
CA ALA A 128 13.53 -3.13 -6.21
C ALA A 128 12.38 -2.62 -5.33
N SER A 129 11.70 -3.51 -4.61
CA SER A 129 10.60 -3.15 -3.70
C SER A 129 11.09 -2.40 -2.46
N LEU A 130 12.28 -2.75 -1.93
CA LEU A 130 12.93 -2.01 -0.86
C LEU A 130 13.21 -0.57 -1.31
N ILE A 131 13.81 -0.41 -2.47
CA ILE A 131 14.10 0.91 -3.05
C ILE A 131 12.80 1.67 -3.32
N ASN A 132 11.80 1.01 -3.88
CA ASN A 132 10.49 1.60 -4.17
C ASN A 132 9.75 2.07 -2.90
N SER A 133 9.98 1.41 -1.74
CA SER A 133 9.43 1.90 -0.47
C SER A 133 9.97 3.29 -0.10
N VAL A 134 11.19 3.63 -0.53
CA VAL A 134 11.78 4.98 -0.35
C VAL A 134 11.09 6.01 -1.24
N VAL A 135 10.61 5.63 -2.45
CA VAL A 135 9.75 6.51 -3.28
C VAL A 135 8.51 6.90 -2.48
N GLY A 136 7.80 5.90 -1.93
CA GLY A 136 6.60 6.12 -1.12
C GLY A 136 6.88 7.05 0.08
N MET A 137 7.88 6.71 0.90
CA MET A 137 8.25 7.51 2.07
C MET A 137 8.63 8.95 1.72
N SER A 138 9.28 9.18 0.57
CA SER A 138 9.67 10.50 0.12
C SER A 138 8.46 11.37 -0.21
N VAL A 139 7.47 10.82 -0.92
CA VAL A 139 6.23 11.52 -1.25
C VAL A 139 5.40 11.77 0.01
N GLU A 140 5.25 10.77 0.87
CA GLU A 140 4.53 10.89 2.15
C GLU A 140 5.13 12.01 3.02
N ALA A 141 6.47 12.12 3.06
CA ALA A 141 7.14 13.15 3.84
C ALA A 141 6.99 14.56 3.23
N ILE A 142 7.03 14.70 1.89
CA ILE A 142 6.77 16.00 1.23
C ILE A 142 5.31 16.40 1.47
N MET A 143 4.37 15.48 1.25
CA MET A 143 2.96 15.70 1.42
C MET A 143 2.62 16.13 2.87
N ALA A 144 3.11 15.40 3.86
CA ALA A 144 2.87 15.70 5.27
C ALA A 144 3.41 17.08 5.70
N GLY A 145 4.52 17.52 5.10
CA GLY A 145 5.13 18.83 5.39
C GLY A 145 4.49 20.01 4.66
N THR A 146 3.60 19.77 3.69
CA THR A 146 3.10 20.82 2.79
C THR A 146 1.57 20.87 2.69
N THR A 147 0.86 19.92 3.27
CA THR A 147 -0.60 19.84 3.20
C THR A 147 -1.24 20.60 4.36
N PRO A 148 -2.08 21.63 4.09
CA PRO A 148 -2.86 22.30 5.11
C PRO A 148 -3.85 21.34 5.80
N PRO A 149 -4.15 21.52 7.10
CA PRO A 149 -5.04 20.62 7.85
C PRO A 149 -6.43 20.45 7.24
N ASP A 150 -6.99 21.50 6.65
CA ASP A 150 -8.29 21.50 5.97
C ASP A 150 -8.31 20.70 4.65
N GLN A 151 -7.15 20.43 4.06
CA GLN A 151 -7.01 19.72 2.78
C GLN A 151 -6.57 18.26 2.93
N ILE A 152 -6.29 17.78 4.13
CA ILE A 152 -5.76 16.43 4.39
C ILE A 152 -6.64 15.36 3.73
N GLY A 153 -7.95 15.41 3.89
CA GLY A 153 -8.86 14.42 3.30
C GLY A 153 -8.81 14.39 1.77
N ARG A 154 -8.79 15.57 1.14
CA ARG A 154 -8.70 15.70 -0.32
C ARG A 154 -7.35 15.19 -0.84
N VAL A 155 -6.26 15.61 -0.22
CA VAL A 155 -4.91 15.20 -0.60
C VAL A 155 -4.73 13.70 -0.42
N SER A 156 -5.24 13.11 0.67
CA SER A 156 -5.20 11.66 0.90
C SER A 156 -5.93 10.87 -0.19
N ALA A 157 -7.08 11.35 -0.66
CA ALA A 157 -7.82 10.70 -1.75
C ALA A 157 -7.03 10.67 -3.06
N TRP A 158 -6.43 11.79 -3.45
CA TRP A 158 -5.58 11.88 -4.64
C TRP A 158 -4.30 11.04 -4.54
N PHE A 159 -3.71 11.01 -3.36
CA PHE A 159 -2.56 10.17 -3.06
C PHE A 159 -2.89 8.67 -3.21
N GLN A 160 -4.01 8.22 -2.66
CA GLN A 160 -4.46 6.84 -2.81
C GLN A 160 -4.86 6.51 -4.25
N ALA A 161 -5.40 7.46 -4.99
CA ALA A 161 -5.63 7.29 -6.44
C ALA A 161 -4.32 7.02 -7.19
N GLY A 162 -3.21 7.66 -6.79
CA GLY A 162 -1.87 7.36 -7.32
C GLY A 162 -1.38 5.97 -6.96
N ASN A 163 -1.64 5.51 -5.75
CA ASN A 163 -1.29 4.17 -5.28
C ASN A 163 -2.06 3.08 -6.05
N LEU A 164 -3.38 3.11 -5.93
CA LEU A 164 -4.26 2.07 -6.49
C LEU A 164 -4.35 2.13 -8.00
N GLY A 165 -4.43 3.35 -8.56
CA GLY A 165 -4.35 3.56 -10.02
C GLY A 165 -2.99 3.16 -10.57
N GLY A 166 -1.91 3.46 -9.86
CA GLY A 166 -0.56 2.99 -10.18
C GLY A 166 -0.48 1.46 -10.19
N THR A 167 -1.02 0.79 -9.18
CA THR A 167 -1.08 -0.68 -9.12
C THR A 167 -1.84 -1.25 -10.32
N GLY A 168 -2.99 -0.69 -10.66
CA GLY A 168 -3.75 -1.10 -11.84
C GLY A 168 -2.98 -0.90 -13.14
N LEU A 169 -2.37 0.28 -13.33
CA LEU A 169 -1.57 0.57 -14.52
C LEU A 169 -0.33 -0.33 -14.60
N GLY A 170 0.41 -0.49 -13.51
CA GLY A 170 1.60 -1.33 -13.46
C GLY A 170 1.31 -2.80 -13.73
N GLY A 171 0.21 -3.30 -13.17
CA GLY A 171 -0.22 -4.68 -13.39
C GLY A 171 -0.80 -4.90 -14.79
N GLY A 172 -1.81 -4.11 -15.17
CA GLY A 172 -2.51 -4.29 -16.43
C GLY A 172 -1.65 -3.93 -17.65
N LEU A 173 -1.08 -2.72 -17.67
CA LEU A 173 -0.19 -2.30 -18.75
C LEU A 173 1.08 -3.14 -18.79
N GLY A 174 1.67 -3.43 -17.60
CA GLY A 174 2.86 -4.26 -17.49
C GLY A 174 2.66 -5.64 -18.10
N LEU A 175 1.55 -6.32 -17.80
CA LEU A 175 1.22 -7.62 -18.37
C LEU A 175 1.02 -7.55 -19.88
N LEU A 176 0.25 -6.57 -20.36
CA LEU A 176 0.01 -6.38 -21.79
C LEU A 176 1.31 -6.09 -22.57
N LEU A 177 2.22 -5.30 -22.00
CA LEU A 177 3.51 -5.02 -22.62
C LEU A 177 4.41 -6.26 -22.66
N LEU A 178 4.46 -7.05 -21.56
CA LEU A 178 5.24 -8.26 -21.49
C LEU A 178 4.77 -9.34 -22.49
N GLU A 179 3.46 -9.41 -22.75
CA GLU A 179 2.90 -10.36 -23.71
C GLU A 179 3.05 -9.91 -25.17
N LYS A 180 2.93 -8.60 -25.44
CA LYS A 180 2.87 -8.11 -26.82
C LYS A 180 4.21 -7.66 -27.40
N LEU A 181 5.18 -7.32 -26.57
CA LEU A 181 6.48 -6.85 -27.04
C LEU A 181 7.41 -8.02 -27.38
N PRO A 182 8.26 -7.86 -28.41
CA PRO A 182 9.14 -8.94 -28.91
C PRO A 182 10.14 -9.40 -27.84
N LYS A 183 10.53 -8.53 -26.92
CA LYS A 183 11.49 -8.83 -25.84
C LYS A 183 10.96 -8.32 -24.49
N PRO A 184 10.93 -9.15 -23.44
CA PRO A 184 10.36 -8.76 -22.14
C PRO A 184 11.00 -7.50 -21.51
N TRP A 185 12.33 -7.32 -21.67
CA TRP A 185 13.02 -6.14 -21.13
C TRP A 185 12.48 -4.81 -21.68
N MET A 186 11.87 -4.78 -22.87
CA MET A 186 11.27 -3.59 -23.45
C MET A 186 10.09 -3.10 -22.60
N SER A 187 9.33 -4.00 -22.00
CA SER A 187 8.28 -3.66 -21.05
C SER A 187 8.85 -2.91 -19.84
N GLY A 188 9.93 -3.44 -19.24
CA GLY A 188 10.62 -2.78 -18.13
C GLY A 188 11.20 -1.42 -18.50
N ALA A 189 11.75 -1.28 -19.72
CA ALA A 189 12.28 0.00 -20.21
C ALA A 189 11.18 1.07 -20.34
N ILE A 190 10.02 0.71 -20.91
CA ILE A 190 8.86 1.60 -21.04
C ILE A 190 8.34 2.00 -19.66
N MET A 191 8.14 1.01 -18.76
CA MET A 191 7.67 1.28 -17.40
C MET A 191 8.67 2.16 -16.63
N GLY A 192 9.96 1.89 -16.74
CA GLY A 192 11.02 2.70 -16.14
C GLY A 192 11.05 4.15 -16.66
N ALA A 193 10.86 4.33 -17.97
CA ALA A 193 10.74 5.68 -18.56
C ALA A 193 9.51 6.43 -18.01
N LEU A 194 8.37 5.76 -17.87
CA LEU A 194 7.17 6.33 -17.26
C LEU A 194 7.41 6.72 -15.79
N PHE A 195 8.15 5.91 -15.03
CA PHE A 195 8.54 6.27 -13.65
C PHE A 195 9.38 7.54 -13.62
N MET A 196 10.38 7.64 -14.48
CA MET A 196 11.22 8.83 -14.55
C MET A 196 10.43 10.08 -14.98
N LEU A 197 9.44 9.93 -15.86
CA LEU A 197 8.58 11.02 -16.28
C LEU A 197 7.78 11.60 -15.09
N CYS A 198 7.39 10.77 -14.13
CA CYS A 198 6.72 11.24 -12.92
C CYS A 198 7.59 12.18 -12.07
N CYS A 199 8.92 12.11 -12.17
CA CYS A 199 9.83 13.03 -11.47
C CYS A 199 9.62 14.50 -11.88
N LEU A 200 9.08 14.76 -13.07
CA LEU A 200 8.77 16.11 -13.52
C LEU A 200 7.73 16.81 -12.63
N ALA A 201 6.88 16.05 -11.97
CA ALA A 201 5.88 16.58 -11.04
C ALA A 201 6.51 17.21 -9.78
N LEU A 202 7.75 16.88 -9.44
CA LEU A 202 8.46 17.51 -8.32
C LEU A 202 8.59 19.02 -8.47
N ARG A 203 8.61 19.54 -9.71
CA ARG A 203 8.70 21.01 -9.93
C ARG A 203 7.52 21.77 -9.31
N PHE A 204 6.38 21.09 -9.12
CA PHE A 204 5.18 21.66 -8.53
C PHE A 204 5.10 21.47 -7.02
N THR A 205 6.09 20.85 -6.38
CA THR A 205 6.16 20.71 -4.92
C THR A 205 7.15 21.72 -4.33
N PRO A 206 6.93 22.24 -3.11
CA PRO A 206 7.94 23.04 -2.42
C PRO A 206 9.14 22.18 -2.04
N ASP A 207 10.32 22.80 -1.91
CA ASP A 207 11.51 22.11 -1.42
C ASP A 207 11.45 22.01 0.10
N VAL A 208 11.26 20.79 0.60
CA VAL A 208 11.30 20.50 2.03
C VAL A 208 12.72 20.08 2.37
N ALA A 209 13.47 20.98 3.00
CA ALA A 209 14.84 20.74 3.42
C ALA A 209 14.93 19.52 4.36
N ALA A 210 16.03 18.78 4.28
CA ALA A 210 16.31 17.69 5.21
C ALA A 210 16.29 18.25 6.64
N GLN A 211 15.51 17.66 7.52
CA GLN A 211 15.45 18.08 8.91
C GLN A 211 16.81 17.95 9.59
N ALA A 212 17.15 19.00 10.32
CA ALA A 212 18.46 19.32 10.88
C ALA A 212 19.20 18.21 11.66
N LYS A 213 20.54 18.33 11.59
CA LYS A 213 21.65 17.88 12.49
C LYS A 213 21.48 16.61 13.36
N LEU A 214 22.49 15.73 13.26
CA LEU A 214 22.58 14.39 13.88
C LEU A 214 22.20 14.31 15.38
N ALA A 215 22.54 15.33 16.19
CA ALA A 215 22.21 15.36 17.64
C ALA A 215 20.71 15.52 17.91
N GLY A 216 19.96 16.25 17.07
CA GLY A 216 18.51 16.36 17.16
C GLY A 216 17.76 15.09 16.75
N LYS A 217 18.40 14.21 15.99
CA LYS A 217 17.81 13.00 15.40
C LYS A 217 17.66 11.85 16.41
N LEU A 218 18.68 11.66 17.26
CA LEU A 218 18.59 10.67 18.35
C LEU A 218 17.49 11.04 19.35
N ALA A 219 17.32 12.33 19.63
CA ALA A 219 16.22 12.84 20.44
C ALA A 219 14.86 12.64 19.75
N ALA A 220 14.79 12.83 18.42
CA ALA A 220 13.59 12.57 17.66
C ALA A 220 13.19 11.07 17.67
N VAL A 221 14.14 10.16 17.48
CA VAL A 221 13.89 8.71 17.56
C VAL A 221 13.42 8.33 18.95
N LYS A 222 14.07 8.82 20.02
CA LYS A 222 13.63 8.59 21.40
C LYS A 222 12.21 9.13 21.66
N ARG A 223 11.87 10.29 21.13
CA ARG A 223 10.52 10.85 21.23
C ARG A 223 9.50 9.95 20.53
N VAL A 224 9.75 9.56 19.28
CA VAL A 224 8.87 8.68 18.50
C VAL A 224 8.66 7.34 19.23
N THR A 225 9.72 6.71 19.72
CA THR A 225 9.63 5.45 20.46
C THR A 225 8.79 5.61 21.74
N ARG A 226 8.96 6.74 22.44
CA ARG A 226 8.17 7.06 23.63
C ARG A 226 6.69 7.26 23.27
N ASP A 227 6.40 8.02 22.21
CA ASP A 227 5.03 8.29 21.74
C ASP A 227 4.33 7.01 21.27
N LEU A 228 5.07 6.10 20.61
CA LEU A 228 4.58 4.79 20.20
C LEU A 228 4.24 3.91 21.42
N ARG A 229 5.16 3.84 22.39
CA ARG A 229 4.92 3.10 23.64
C ARG A 229 3.75 3.65 24.43
N ALA A 230 3.62 4.98 24.51
CA ALA A 230 2.49 5.63 25.16
C ALA A 230 1.16 5.28 24.48
N MET A 231 1.11 5.32 23.14
CA MET A 231 -0.06 4.93 22.36
C MET A 231 -0.46 3.46 22.59
N LEU A 232 0.49 2.52 22.56
CA LEU A 232 0.21 1.11 22.78
C LEU A 232 -0.23 0.79 24.22
N LYS A 233 0.02 1.69 25.19
CA LYS A 233 -0.51 1.62 26.56
C LYS A 233 -1.98 2.10 26.67
N THR A 234 -2.56 2.70 25.61
CA THR A 234 -3.98 3.05 25.59
C THR A 234 -4.81 1.87 25.08
N LYS A 235 -6.04 1.71 25.56
CA LYS A 235 -6.98 0.68 25.07
C LYS A 235 -7.23 0.84 23.57
N SER A 236 -7.37 2.07 23.08
CA SER A 236 -7.60 2.36 21.67
C SER A 236 -6.43 1.96 20.80
N GLY A 237 -5.20 2.35 21.17
CA GLY A 237 -4.00 2.05 20.40
C GLY A 237 -3.67 0.56 20.39
N LEU A 238 -3.81 -0.11 21.55
CA LEU A 238 -3.59 -1.56 21.62
C LEU A 238 -4.58 -2.34 20.76
N LEU A 239 -5.88 -2.05 20.85
CA LEU A 239 -6.90 -2.72 20.03
C LEU A 239 -6.73 -2.46 18.54
N ALA A 240 -6.30 -1.25 18.14
CA ALA A 240 -5.97 -0.97 16.76
C ALA A 240 -4.75 -1.77 16.29
N ALA A 241 -3.69 -1.87 17.10
CA ALA A 241 -2.51 -2.67 16.78
C ALA A 241 -2.86 -4.16 16.63
N VAL A 242 -3.66 -4.71 17.55
CA VAL A 242 -4.16 -6.10 17.47
C VAL A 242 -4.93 -6.30 16.17
N LEU A 243 -5.86 -5.40 15.83
CA LEU A 243 -6.67 -5.52 14.62
C LEU A 243 -5.83 -5.42 13.34
N CYS A 244 -4.75 -4.63 13.33
CA CYS A 244 -3.82 -4.54 12.20
C CYS A 244 -2.99 -5.81 11.98
N VAL A 245 -2.72 -6.60 13.02
CA VAL A 245 -1.93 -7.84 12.92
C VAL A 245 -2.83 -9.06 12.60
N LEU A 246 -4.13 -8.94 12.85
CA LEU A 246 -5.09 -10.01 12.54
C LEU A 246 -5.45 -10.01 11.03
N PRO A 247 -5.73 -11.18 10.45
CA PRO A 247 -6.06 -11.32 9.03
C PRO A 247 -7.51 -10.88 8.73
N VAL A 248 -7.89 -9.68 9.17
CA VAL A 248 -9.23 -9.12 8.97
C VAL A 248 -9.21 -8.17 7.77
N GLY A 249 -10.01 -8.44 6.76
CA GLY A 249 -10.15 -7.54 5.61
C GLY A 249 -8.86 -7.33 4.80
N THR A 250 -7.95 -8.31 4.81
CA THR A 250 -6.63 -8.18 4.18
C THR A 250 -6.69 -8.10 2.67
N GLY A 251 -7.61 -8.80 2.02
CA GLY A 251 -7.64 -8.95 0.57
C GLY A 251 -6.44 -9.76 0.04
N ALA A 252 -5.89 -10.68 0.83
CA ALA A 252 -4.67 -11.41 0.50
C ALA A 252 -4.81 -12.30 -0.74
N ALA A 253 -6.01 -12.81 -1.04
CA ALA A 253 -6.25 -13.61 -2.23
C ALA A 253 -6.11 -12.82 -3.53
N GLN A 254 -6.16 -11.48 -3.51
CA GLN A 254 -6.06 -10.67 -4.73
C GLN A 254 -4.78 -10.99 -5.52
N GLY A 255 -3.64 -11.09 -4.85
CA GLY A 255 -2.37 -11.44 -5.51
C GLY A 255 -2.32 -12.87 -6.06
N THR A 256 -3.07 -13.81 -5.47
CA THR A 256 -3.14 -15.20 -5.96
C THR A 256 -4.17 -15.32 -7.09
N LEU A 257 -5.27 -14.59 -7.05
CA LEU A 257 -6.28 -14.54 -8.12
C LEU A 257 -5.73 -14.01 -9.45
N THR A 258 -4.62 -13.26 -9.43
CA THR A 258 -3.94 -12.77 -10.64
C THR A 258 -3.11 -13.84 -11.33
N GLN A 259 -2.82 -14.96 -10.69
CA GLN A 259 -1.93 -15.97 -11.24
C GLN A 259 -2.61 -16.80 -12.33
N ALA A 260 -1.86 -17.12 -13.41
CA ALA A 260 -2.41 -17.81 -14.58
C ALA A 260 -3.13 -19.12 -14.25
N LYS A 261 -2.51 -19.96 -13.40
CA LYS A 261 -3.09 -21.26 -13.00
C LYS A 261 -4.40 -21.09 -12.20
N VAL A 262 -4.50 -20.03 -11.38
CA VAL A 262 -5.72 -19.75 -10.61
C VAL A 262 -6.78 -19.16 -11.52
N ALA A 263 -6.45 -18.20 -12.36
CA ALA A 263 -7.37 -17.60 -13.32
C ALA A 263 -7.92 -18.64 -14.31
N ALA A 264 -7.09 -19.58 -14.75
CA ALA A 264 -7.47 -20.67 -15.65
C ALA A 264 -8.55 -21.60 -15.05
N PHE A 265 -8.69 -21.67 -13.71
CA PHE A 265 -9.79 -22.41 -13.08
C PHE A 265 -11.17 -21.90 -13.50
N TRP A 266 -11.29 -20.59 -13.80
CA TRP A 266 -12.49 -19.97 -14.36
C TRP A 266 -12.44 -19.80 -15.88
N GLY A 267 -11.42 -20.30 -16.56
CA GLY A 267 -11.19 -20.11 -18.00
C GLY A 267 -10.70 -18.71 -18.37
N ALA A 268 -10.22 -17.90 -17.40
CA ALA A 268 -9.71 -16.58 -17.67
C ALA A 268 -8.24 -16.63 -18.10
N GLY A 269 -7.92 -15.88 -19.17
CA GLY A 269 -6.55 -15.74 -19.68
C GLY A 269 -5.94 -14.36 -19.38
N ALA A 270 -4.77 -14.09 -19.97
CA ALA A 270 -4.00 -12.88 -19.70
C ALA A 270 -4.77 -11.58 -19.93
N ASN A 271 -5.55 -11.50 -21.02
CA ASN A 271 -6.34 -10.29 -21.32
C ASN A 271 -7.36 -10.00 -20.21
N GLN A 272 -8.09 -11.03 -19.72
CA GLN A 272 -9.05 -10.87 -18.62
C GLN A 272 -8.33 -10.47 -17.33
N VAL A 273 -7.19 -11.09 -17.01
CA VAL A 273 -6.41 -10.72 -15.82
C VAL A 273 -5.87 -9.31 -15.94
N ALA A 274 -5.27 -8.92 -17.06
CA ALA A 274 -4.73 -7.59 -17.27
C ALA A 274 -5.80 -6.49 -17.14
N LEU A 275 -6.97 -6.71 -17.73
CA LEU A 275 -8.07 -5.76 -17.69
C LEU A 275 -8.77 -5.75 -16.33
N MET A 276 -9.15 -6.92 -15.81
CA MET A 276 -10.01 -7.02 -14.61
C MET A 276 -9.24 -6.90 -13.32
N GLN A 277 -8.11 -7.58 -13.17
CA GLN A 277 -7.26 -7.52 -11.97
C GLN A 277 -6.23 -6.39 -12.02
N GLY A 278 -5.89 -5.91 -13.22
CA GLY A 278 -5.07 -4.72 -13.43
C GLY A 278 -5.93 -3.45 -13.47
N LEU A 279 -6.30 -3.02 -14.67
CA LEU A 279 -6.88 -1.69 -14.91
C LEU A 279 -8.19 -1.44 -14.17
N PHE A 280 -9.18 -2.33 -14.30
CA PHE A 280 -10.50 -2.12 -13.68
C PHE A 280 -10.49 -2.32 -12.16
N ALA A 281 -9.70 -3.26 -11.65
CA ALA A 281 -9.61 -3.45 -10.20
C ALA A 281 -9.14 -2.18 -9.50
N GLY A 282 -8.15 -1.46 -10.05
CA GLY A 282 -7.69 -0.18 -9.49
C GLY A 282 -8.80 0.86 -9.38
N LEU A 283 -9.60 1.03 -10.44
CA LEU A 283 -10.74 1.96 -10.46
C LEU A 283 -11.84 1.57 -9.47
N ILE A 284 -12.22 0.29 -9.47
CA ILE A 284 -13.28 -0.24 -8.60
C ILE A 284 -12.83 -0.19 -7.12
N THR A 285 -11.56 -0.48 -6.83
CA THR A 285 -11.01 -0.35 -5.47
C THR A 285 -11.04 1.12 -5.00
N ALA A 286 -10.74 2.07 -5.90
CA ALA A 286 -10.89 3.50 -5.58
C ALA A 286 -12.35 3.85 -5.26
N GLY A 287 -13.32 3.36 -6.04
CA GLY A 287 -14.75 3.49 -5.73
C GLY A 287 -15.12 2.89 -4.37
N GLY A 288 -14.57 1.71 -4.04
CA GLY A 288 -14.70 1.08 -2.73
C GLY A 288 -14.14 1.96 -1.60
N CYS A 289 -13.01 2.64 -1.81
CA CYS A 289 -12.46 3.58 -0.83
C CYS A 289 -13.41 4.74 -0.53
N PHE A 290 -14.06 5.33 -1.53
CA PHE A 290 -15.05 6.38 -1.32
C PHE A 290 -16.27 5.87 -0.53
N ALA A 291 -16.81 4.72 -0.89
CA ALA A 291 -17.93 4.09 -0.18
C ALA A 291 -17.55 3.71 1.26
N GLY A 292 -16.34 3.17 1.47
CA GLY A 292 -15.80 2.84 2.79
C GLY A 292 -15.61 4.08 3.67
N GLY A 293 -15.11 5.18 3.08
CA GLY A 293 -15.00 6.46 3.76
C GLY A 293 -16.36 6.98 4.26
N TYR A 294 -17.40 6.89 3.42
CA TYR A 294 -18.76 7.25 3.81
C TYR A 294 -19.29 6.35 4.94
N LEU A 295 -19.07 5.04 4.86
CA LEU A 295 -19.47 4.09 5.90
C LEU A 295 -18.82 4.40 7.25
N CYS A 296 -17.52 4.78 7.24
CA CYS A 296 -16.78 5.14 8.45
C CYS A 296 -17.21 6.47 9.10
N GLN A 297 -17.95 7.32 8.38
CA GLN A 297 -18.60 8.50 8.97
C GLN A 297 -19.86 8.14 9.78
N ARG A 298 -20.48 7.00 9.48
CA ARG A 298 -21.71 6.52 10.12
C ARG A 298 -21.47 5.49 11.22
N LEU A 299 -20.39 4.74 11.14
CA LEU A 299 -20.05 3.65 12.06
C LEU A 299 -18.74 3.92 12.79
N HIS A 300 -18.63 3.41 14.01
CA HIS A 300 -17.35 3.45 14.72
C HIS A 300 -16.28 2.69 13.91
N PRO A 301 -15.05 3.24 13.70
CA PRO A 301 -14.06 2.68 12.80
C PRO A 301 -13.72 1.19 13.04
N ARG A 302 -13.69 0.72 14.28
CA ARG A 302 -13.45 -0.70 14.60
C ARG A 302 -14.58 -1.59 14.13
N VAL A 303 -15.83 -1.14 14.27
CA VAL A 303 -17.03 -1.87 13.82
C VAL A 303 -17.08 -1.89 12.29
N ALA A 304 -16.81 -0.74 11.66
CA ALA A 304 -16.73 -0.64 10.20
C ALA A 304 -15.67 -1.58 9.63
N TYR A 305 -14.44 -1.54 10.15
CA TYR A 305 -13.35 -2.39 9.65
C TYR A 305 -13.63 -3.89 9.86
N SER A 306 -14.11 -4.29 11.04
CA SER A 306 -14.47 -5.69 11.30
C SER A 306 -15.65 -6.18 10.44
N GLY A 307 -16.68 -5.34 10.28
CA GLY A 307 -17.84 -5.66 9.43
C GLY A 307 -17.46 -5.79 7.95
N ILE A 308 -16.60 -4.90 7.44
CA ILE A 308 -16.06 -4.98 6.07
C ILE A 308 -15.18 -6.23 5.92
N GLY A 309 -14.39 -6.60 6.95
CA GLY A 309 -13.62 -7.83 6.95
C GLY A 309 -14.51 -9.08 6.81
N LEU A 310 -15.66 -9.13 7.50
CA LEU A 310 -16.64 -10.19 7.33
C LEU A 310 -17.29 -10.16 5.94
N ALA A 311 -17.59 -8.98 5.41
CA ALA A 311 -18.11 -8.85 4.05
C ALA A 311 -17.10 -9.37 3.01
N LEU A 312 -15.81 -9.06 3.16
CA LEU A 312 -14.76 -9.59 2.30
C LEU A 312 -14.65 -11.12 2.40
N ALA A 313 -14.75 -11.69 3.61
CA ALA A 313 -14.79 -13.14 3.81
C ALA A 313 -16.02 -13.76 3.11
N ALA A 314 -17.18 -13.12 3.18
CA ALA A 314 -18.37 -13.57 2.45
C ALA A 314 -18.19 -13.51 0.93
N VAL A 315 -17.57 -12.46 0.40
CA VAL A 315 -17.22 -12.36 -1.03
C VAL A 315 -16.29 -13.49 -1.45
N ALA A 316 -15.27 -13.80 -0.64
CA ALA A 316 -14.36 -14.92 -0.91
C ALA A 316 -15.10 -16.26 -0.94
N VAL A 317 -16.03 -16.52 0.00
CA VAL A 317 -16.87 -17.73 -0.02
C VAL A 317 -17.74 -17.77 -1.29
N LEU A 318 -18.44 -16.69 -1.60
CA LEU A 318 -19.34 -16.62 -2.77
C LEU A 318 -18.57 -16.83 -4.07
N MET A 319 -17.39 -16.24 -4.21
CA MET A 319 -16.50 -16.49 -5.36
C MET A 319 -16.03 -17.94 -5.40
N GLY A 320 -15.76 -18.56 -4.24
CA GLY A 320 -15.33 -19.96 -4.16
C GLY A 320 -16.41 -20.97 -4.54
N VAL A 321 -17.69 -20.66 -4.31
CA VAL A 321 -18.80 -21.57 -4.61
C VAL A 321 -19.49 -21.28 -5.94
N CYS A 322 -19.23 -20.13 -6.59
CA CYS A 322 -19.83 -19.78 -7.88
C CYS A 322 -19.39 -20.73 -9.01
N PRO A 323 -20.15 -20.80 -10.12
CA PRO A 323 -19.71 -21.53 -11.30
C PRO A 323 -18.35 -21.04 -11.82
N SER A 324 -17.49 -21.96 -12.25
CA SER A 324 -16.17 -21.65 -12.80
C SER A 324 -16.27 -21.20 -14.27
N THR A 325 -16.74 -19.98 -14.48
CA THR A 325 -16.84 -19.35 -15.80
C THR A 325 -16.09 -18.02 -15.83
N VAL A 326 -15.66 -17.58 -17.01
CA VAL A 326 -14.98 -16.29 -17.19
C VAL A 326 -15.82 -15.13 -16.67
N SER A 327 -17.14 -15.14 -16.92
CA SER A 327 -18.04 -14.09 -16.44
C SER A 327 -18.07 -14.02 -14.91
N MET A 328 -18.06 -15.16 -14.21
CA MET A 328 -18.02 -15.20 -12.75
C MET A 328 -16.66 -14.73 -12.22
N TYR A 329 -15.55 -15.07 -12.88
CA TYR A 329 -14.24 -14.53 -12.55
C TYR A 329 -14.24 -12.99 -12.63
N VAL A 330 -14.75 -12.43 -13.73
CA VAL A 330 -14.83 -10.98 -13.93
C VAL A 330 -15.68 -10.32 -12.84
N VAL A 331 -16.91 -10.78 -12.65
CA VAL A 331 -17.84 -10.19 -11.68
C VAL A 331 -17.27 -10.26 -10.25
N TRP A 332 -16.87 -11.45 -9.82
CA TRP A 332 -16.39 -11.62 -8.43
C TRP A 332 -15.03 -10.97 -8.17
N SER A 333 -14.15 -10.91 -9.17
CA SER A 333 -12.89 -10.16 -9.03
C SER A 333 -13.14 -8.66 -8.81
N LEU A 334 -14.09 -8.07 -9.52
CA LEU A 334 -14.45 -6.65 -9.32
C LEU A 334 -15.17 -6.41 -7.99
N VAL A 335 -16.07 -7.31 -7.58
CA VAL A 335 -16.73 -7.26 -6.27
C VAL A 335 -15.68 -7.39 -5.15
N TYR A 336 -14.73 -8.30 -5.31
CA TYR A 336 -13.62 -8.48 -4.37
C TYR A 336 -12.75 -7.22 -4.29
N ALA A 337 -12.37 -6.63 -5.43
CA ALA A 337 -11.61 -5.38 -5.50
C ALA A 337 -12.36 -4.22 -4.81
N PHE A 338 -13.69 -4.12 -4.98
CA PHE A 338 -14.51 -3.14 -4.30
C PHE A 338 -14.48 -3.33 -2.78
N ALA A 339 -14.61 -4.57 -2.30
CA ALA A 339 -14.55 -4.91 -0.88
C ALA A 339 -13.17 -4.61 -0.27
N VAL A 340 -12.09 -4.85 -1.03
CA VAL A 340 -10.73 -4.44 -0.65
C VAL A 340 -10.65 -2.92 -0.50
N GLY A 341 -11.24 -2.16 -1.41
CA GLY A 341 -11.30 -0.69 -1.30
C GLY A 341 -12.02 -0.21 -0.04
N LEU A 342 -13.17 -0.82 0.29
CA LEU A 342 -13.86 -0.57 1.56
C LEU A 342 -12.92 -0.80 2.76
N ALA A 343 -12.16 -1.92 2.76
CA ALA A 343 -11.26 -2.29 3.83
C ALA A 343 -10.09 -1.28 3.96
N TYR A 344 -9.51 -0.81 2.87
CA TYR A 344 -8.47 0.23 2.88
C TYR A 344 -8.94 1.54 3.54
N ALA A 345 -10.14 2.00 3.19
CA ALA A 345 -10.71 3.21 3.79
C ALA A 345 -10.99 3.03 5.27
N ALA A 346 -11.57 1.88 5.66
CA ALA A 346 -11.88 1.58 7.05
C ALA A 346 -10.61 1.39 7.90
N PHE A 347 -9.55 0.78 7.33
CA PHE A 347 -8.23 0.71 7.94
C PHE A 347 -7.68 2.12 8.23
N THR A 348 -7.69 3.00 7.23
CA THR A 348 -7.23 4.39 7.39
C THR A 348 -7.98 5.11 8.50
N ALA A 349 -9.31 5.00 8.52
CA ALA A 349 -10.15 5.59 9.56
C ALA A 349 -9.84 5.01 10.96
N LEU A 350 -9.66 3.69 11.06
CA LEU A 350 -9.28 3.01 12.30
C LEU A 350 -7.95 3.55 12.86
N VAL A 351 -6.94 3.63 12.01
CA VAL A 351 -5.60 4.10 12.40
C VAL A 351 -5.67 5.55 12.83
N LEU A 352 -6.27 6.43 12.03
CA LEU A 352 -6.38 7.86 12.36
C LEU A 352 -7.13 8.10 13.67
N ALA A 353 -8.18 7.35 13.97
CA ALA A 353 -8.90 7.41 15.23
C ALA A 353 -8.09 6.92 16.44
N SER A 354 -7.01 6.16 16.21
CA SER A 354 -6.24 5.47 17.27
C SER A 354 -4.88 6.11 17.56
N ILE A 355 -4.28 6.86 16.63
CA ILE A 355 -2.92 7.39 16.77
C ILE A 355 -2.81 8.62 17.67
N GLY A 356 -3.91 9.34 17.92
CA GLY A 356 -3.93 10.53 18.78
C GLY A 356 -2.99 11.66 18.30
N LYS A 357 -2.70 12.61 19.19
CA LYS A 357 -1.80 13.75 18.91
C LYS A 357 -0.32 13.34 18.94
N GLY A 358 0.55 14.09 18.26
CA GLY A 358 2.03 13.92 18.23
C GLY A 358 2.49 12.76 17.35
N SER A 359 3.61 12.94 16.64
CA SER A 359 4.27 11.93 15.75
C SER A 359 3.30 11.13 14.85
N ALA A 360 2.22 11.76 14.39
CA ALA A 360 1.10 11.09 13.73
C ALA A 360 1.54 10.34 12.46
N ALA A 361 2.42 10.94 11.65
CA ALA A 361 2.91 10.31 10.42
C ALA A 361 3.67 9.00 10.72
N THR A 362 4.57 9.01 11.71
CA THR A 362 5.33 7.80 12.08
C THR A 362 4.44 6.72 12.67
N LYS A 363 3.48 7.11 13.54
CA LYS A 363 2.50 6.15 14.10
C LYS A 363 1.67 5.51 12.98
N TYR A 364 1.19 6.32 12.03
CA TYR A 364 0.45 5.81 10.86
C TYR A 364 1.28 4.80 10.07
N ASN A 365 2.55 5.13 9.76
CA ASN A 365 3.44 4.25 9.03
C ASN A 365 3.74 2.93 9.76
N VAL A 366 3.86 2.96 11.09
CA VAL A 366 4.00 1.73 11.89
C VAL A 366 2.75 0.85 11.77
N PHE A 367 1.54 1.43 11.90
CA PHE A 367 0.32 0.65 11.71
C PHE A 367 0.16 0.13 10.28
N ALA A 368 0.52 0.93 9.27
CA ALA A 368 0.52 0.49 7.88
C ALA A 368 1.51 -0.67 7.65
N SER A 369 2.69 -0.61 8.28
CA SER A 369 3.65 -1.73 8.24
C SER A 369 3.08 -2.98 8.93
N LEU A 370 2.48 -2.83 10.12
CA LEU A 370 1.85 -3.94 10.83
C LEU A 370 0.73 -4.60 10.03
N ALA A 371 -0.09 -3.82 9.31
CA ALA A 371 -1.16 -4.35 8.48
C ALA A 371 -0.66 -5.11 7.24
N ASN A 372 0.57 -4.86 6.78
CA ASN A 372 1.19 -5.64 5.72
C ASN A 372 1.66 -7.03 6.20
N PHE A 373 1.80 -7.24 7.52
CA PHE A 373 2.20 -8.54 8.06
C PHE A 373 1.17 -9.65 7.75
N PRO A 374 -0.12 -9.51 8.08
CA PRO A 374 -1.12 -10.53 7.72
C PRO A 374 -1.28 -10.70 6.21
N LEU A 375 -1.16 -9.64 5.41
CA LEU A 375 -1.14 -9.74 3.95
C LEU A 375 0.00 -10.64 3.46
N TRP A 376 1.19 -10.48 4.03
CA TRP A 376 2.38 -11.24 3.66
C TRP A 376 2.22 -12.73 3.97
N TRP A 377 2.02 -13.11 5.25
CA TRP A 377 2.00 -14.53 5.61
C TRP A 377 0.75 -15.25 5.08
N LEU A 378 -0.42 -14.57 5.09
CA LEU A 378 -1.65 -15.17 4.56
C LEU A 378 -1.54 -15.35 3.05
N GLY A 379 -0.98 -14.39 2.31
CA GLY A 379 -0.74 -14.54 0.87
C GLY A 379 0.10 -15.78 0.53
N LEU A 380 1.15 -16.05 1.31
CA LEU A 380 1.96 -17.27 1.15
C LEU A 380 1.15 -18.54 1.44
N LEU A 381 0.36 -18.52 2.51
CA LEU A 381 -0.50 -19.64 2.88
C LEU A 381 -1.56 -19.92 1.81
N LEU A 382 -2.15 -18.86 1.23
CA LEU A 382 -3.14 -18.98 0.17
C LEU A 382 -2.53 -19.56 -1.12
N GLY A 383 -1.30 -19.19 -1.45
CA GLY A 383 -0.56 -19.83 -2.56
C GLY A 383 -0.39 -21.32 -2.36
N ALA A 384 0.05 -21.74 -1.17
CA ALA A 384 0.19 -23.16 -0.82
C ALA A 384 -1.16 -23.90 -0.79
N ALA A 385 -2.23 -23.25 -0.30
CA ALA A 385 -3.57 -23.82 -0.31
C ALA A 385 -4.11 -24.01 -1.74
N ALA A 386 -3.83 -23.05 -2.63
CA ALA A 386 -4.21 -23.14 -4.03
C ALA A 386 -3.47 -24.27 -4.78
N ASP A 387 -2.18 -24.45 -4.53
CA ASP A 387 -1.41 -25.56 -5.12
C ASP A 387 -1.93 -26.94 -4.64
N LYS A 388 -2.22 -27.05 -3.35
CA LYS A 388 -2.59 -28.35 -2.76
C LYS A 388 -4.05 -28.71 -2.94
N TRP A 389 -4.96 -27.74 -2.87
CA TRP A 389 -6.41 -27.96 -2.81
C TRP A 389 -7.20 -27.16 -3.85
N GLY A 390 -6.51 -26.37 -4.69
CA GLY A 390 -7.10 -25.59 -5.77
C GLY A 390 -7.68 -24.24 -5.34
N ALA A 391 -8.13 -23.46 -6.35
CA ALA A 391 -8.57 -22.08 -6.20
C ALA A 391 -9.76 -21.89 -5.24
N ARG A 392 -10.70 -22.83 -5.20
CA ARG A 392 -11.84 -22.79 -4.25
C ARG A 392 -11.39 -22.89 -2.80
N ALA A 393 -10.53 -23.85 -2.50
CA ALA A 393 -10.01 -24.04 -1.15
C ALA A 393 -9.18 -22.85 -0.68
N MET A 394 -8.43 -22.22 -1.58
CA MET A 394 -7.72 -20.96 -1.30
C MET A 394 -8.67 -19.87 -0.80
N LEU A 395 -9.78 -19.62 -1.50
CA LEU A 395 -10.77 -18.61 -1.12
C LEU A 395 -11.47 -18.93 0.21
N LEU A 396 -11.81 -20.21 0.43
CA LEU A 396 -12.38 -20.66 1.69
C LEU A 396 -11.38 -20.54 2.85
N THR A 397 -10.08 -20.75 2.59
CA THR A 397 -9.01 -20.54 3.57
C THR A 397 -8.94 -19.07 3.97
N GLU A 398 -8.95 -18.13 3.00
CA GLU A 398 -8.98 -16.71 3.32
C GLU A 398 -10.19 -16.32 4.17
N ALA A 399 -11.37 -16.77 3.77
CA ALA A 399 -12.60 -16.52 4.52
C ALA A 399 -12.53 -17.04 5.95
N THR A 400 -12.01 -18.26 6.14
CA THR A 400 -11.83 -18.87 7.46
C THR A 400 -10.92 -18.04 8.36
N PHE A 401 -9.75 -17.62 7.84
CA PHE A 401 -8.84 -16.76 8.60
C PHE A 401 -9.41 -15.38 8.86
N GLY A 402 -10.15 -14.80 7.90
CA GLY A 402 -10.85 -13.52 8.08
C GLY A 402 -11.87 -13.56 9.20
N VAL A 403 -12.74 -14.59 9.22
CA VAL A 403 -13.74 -14.80 10.28
C VAL A 403 -13.06 -15.08 11.63
N ALA A 404 -12.05 -15.95 11.65
CA ALA A 404 -11.28 -16.24 12.87
C ALA A 404 -10.63 -14.98 13.43
N GLY A 405 -10.06 -14.12 12.57
CA GLY A 405 -9.50 -12.84 12.96
C GLY A 405 -10.52 -11.93 13.64
N VAL A 406 -11.74 -11.83 13.11
CA VAL A 406 -12.82 -11.04 13.74
C VAL A 406 -13.21 -11.61 15.09
N ILE A 407 -13.30 -12.95 15.22
CA ILE A 407 -13.62 -13.61 16.51
C ILE A 407 -12.53 -13.32 17.54
N VAL A 408 -11.26 -13.47 17.17
CA VAL A 408 -10.12 -13.16 18.04
C VAL A 408 -10.13 -11.68 18.46
N PHE A 409 -10.44 -10.78 17.52
CA PHE A 409 -10.56 -9.36 17.82
C PHE A 409 -11.71 -9.07 18.82
N ALA A 410 -12.89 -9.66 18.61
CA ALA A 410 -14.04 -9.52 19.53
C ALA A 410 -13.69 -10.01 20.94
N TYR A 411 -12.91 -11.11 21.04
CA TYR A 411 -12.40 -11.60 22.31
C TYR A 411 -11.38 -10.64 22.95
N SER A 412 -10.48 -10.06 22.15
CA SER A 412 -9.49 -9.08 22.57
C SER A 412 -10.14 -7.82 23.15
N ILE A 413 -11.27 -7.36 22.61
CA ILE A 413 -12.03 -6.25 23.17
C ILE A 413 -12.46 -6.53 24.61
N ARG A 414 -12.94 -7.76 24.88
CA ARG A 414 -13.36 -8.17 26.24
C ARG A 414 -12.18 -8.21 27.22
N LEU A 415 -11.04 -8.72 26.78
CA LEU A 415 -9.82 -8.79 27.60
C LEU A 415 -9.29 -7.38 27.93
N VAL A 416 -9.13 -6.53 26.91
CA VAL A 416 -8.63 -5.15 27.07
C VAL A 416 -9.61 -4.30 27.87
N GLY A 417 -10.93 -4.55 27.73
CA GLY A 417 -11.93 -3.88 28.55
C GLY A 417 -11.77 -4.12 30.07
N ARG A 418 -11.26 -5.29 30.46
CA ARG A 418 -10.97 -5.67 31.85
C ARG A 418 -9.59 -5.19 32.34
N SER A 419 -8.71 -4.72 31.46
CA SER A 419 -7.37 -4.28 31.80
C SER A 419 -7.38 -2.89 32.47
N LYS A 420 -6.34 -2.58 33.26
CA LYS A 420 -6.09 -1.26 33.86
C LYS A 420 -5.43 -0.26 32.88
N LEU A 421 -5.43 -0.53 31.59
CA LEU A 421 -4.90 0.39 30.58
C LEU A 421 -5.74 1.70 30.54
N ALA A 422 -5.09 2.80 30.18
CA ALA A 422 -5.75 4.10 30.01
C ALA A 422 -6.85 4.03 28.93
N ALA A 423 -7.90 4.76 29.12
CA ALA A 423 -9.06 4.84 28.20
C ALA A 423 -8.70 5.45 26.85
#